data_9b089fb74806cc0552594a8a060fb3ba
#
_entry.id   9b089fb74806cc0552594a8a060fb3ba
#
_cell.length_a   1.000
_cell.length_b   1.000
_cell.length_c   1.000
_cell.angle_alpha   90.00
_cell.angle_beta   90.00
_cell.angle_gamma   90.00
#
_symmetry.space_group_name_H-M   'P 1'
#
loop_
_entity.id
_entity.type
_entity.pdbx_description
1 polymer ?
#
loop_
_entity_poly.entity_id
_entity_poly.type
_entity_poly.pdbx_seq_one_letter_code
_entity_poly.pdbx_strand_id
1 'polypeptide(L)'
;MKNYRKNLPPLDSLMFFEAAARRLSFTGAASELFVSQTAVSKRIHQLEEYLGIQLFIRNGRALSLSDEGKQLRDKSAMALDYLESAVLSISARKSEAVRIAANSAVSMFWLSPRLKLFGLSDNACSVNLMTSDITSDLITIENDLTIVYGDGTLPGFDCILLFPEQLAPVAAPKIAEELQINTNRDLFSLHIEERPNLLNYSRVGPDWINWEVWGHSMQIPELSDWPQVMCKTYTHTIGRAIEGEGIALGSLSLIQDEIKSEQLVRVSPLTLTSTKGYYVAYPEGKQPQGAIKLLFDFLLKYPPQASEK
;
A
#
# COMPACT_ATOMS: atom_id res chain seq x y z
N MET A 1 -8.16 -10.67 -30.82
CA MET A 1 -7.17 -11.62 -30.27
C MET A 1 -5.82 -10.91 -30.16
N LYS A 2 -5.20 -10.85 -28.96
CA LYS A 2 -3.86 -10.25 -28.81
C LYS A 2 -2.81 -11.19 -29.43
N ASN A 3 -2.08 -10.73 -30.44
CA ASN A 3 -1.04 -11.50 -31.08
C ASN A 3 0.35 -11.06 -30.59
N TYR A 4 0.74 -11.54 -29.42
CA TYR A 4 2.03 -11.21 -28.81
C TYR A 4 3.23 -11.62 -29.70
N ARG A 5 3.12 -12.71 -30.43
CA ARG A 5 4.20 -13.20 -31.29
C ARG A 5 4.51 -12.26 -32.45
N LYS A 6 3.55 -11.46 -32.88
CA LYS A 6 3.71 -10.48 -33.97
C LYS A 6 4.20 -9.12 -33.43
N ASN A 7 3.82 -8.76 -32.18
CA ASN A 7 3.98 -7.41 -31.65
C ASN A 7 5.11 -7.30 -30.62
N LEU A 8 5.70 -8.42 -30.18
CA LEU A 8 6.82 -8.43 -29.25
C LEU A 8 8.03 -9.11 -29.88
N PRO A 9 9.24 -8.63 -29.58
CA PRO A 9 10.46 -9.37 -29.89
C PRO A 9 10.50 -10.68 -29.08
N PRO A 10 11.40 -11.62 -29.40
CA PRO A 10 11.62 -12.79 -28.57
C PRO A 10 11.93 -12.37 -27.12
N LEU A 11 11.25 -12.99 -26.13
CA LEU A 11 11.38 -12.60 -24.74
C LEU A 11 12.81 -12.72 -24.22
N ASP A 12 13.57 -13.70 -24.69
CA ASP A 12 14.97 -13.82 -24.32
C ASP A 12 15.81 -12.62 -24.81
N SER A 13 15.47 -12.00 -25.93
CA SER A 13 16.15 -10.77 -26.37
C SER A 13 15.95 -9.60 -25.38
N LEU A 14 14.78 -9.52 -24.73
CA LEU A 14 14.51 -8.54 -23.65
C LEU A 14 15.30 -8.86 -22.39
N MET A 15 15.47 -10.15 -22.03
CA MET A 15 16.30 -10.56 -20.89
C MET A 15 17.79 -10.21 -21.13
N PHE A 16 18.30 -10.47 -22.32
CA PHE A 16 19.67 -10.08 -22.70
C PHE A 16 19.85 -8.56 -22.66
N PHE A 17 18.86 -7.83 -23.15
CA PHE A 17 18.87 -6.37 -23.13
C PHE A 17 18.84 -5.82 -21.68
N GLU A 18 17.97 -6.31 -20.83
CA GLU A 18 17.86 -5.90 -19.43
C GLU A 18 19.21 -6.07 -18.71
N ALA A 19 19.80 -7.27 -18.78
CA ALA A 19 21.07 -7.57 -18.14
C ALA A 19 22.20 -6.66 -18.66
N ALA A 20 22.27 -6.42 -19.98
CA ALA A 20 23.25 -5.53 -20.58
C ALA A 20 23.04 -4.05 -20.21
N ALA A 21 21.79 -3.62 -20.13
CA ALA A 21 21.40 -2.25 -19.78
C ALA A 21 21.66 -1.93 -18.30
N ARG A 22 21.39 -2.87 -17.42
CA ARG A 22 21.65 -2.73 -15.98
C ARG A 22 23.13 -2.74 -15.65
N ARG A 23 23.91 -3.62 -16.30
CA ARG A 23 25.37 -3.73 -16.12
C ARG A 23 26.17 -2.67 -16.90
N LEU A 24 25.57 -2.03 -17.90
CA LEU A 24 26.27 -1.20 -18.90
C LEU A 24 27.50 -1.92 -19.45
N SER A 25 27.42 -3.24 -19.62
CA SER A 25 28.53 -4.12 -20.03
C SER A 25 28.00 -5.40 -20.65
N PHE A 26 28.38 -5.66 -21.91
CA PHE A 26 28.05 -6.92 -22.57
C PHE A 26 28.79 -8.11 -21.98
N THR A 27 30.01 -7.90 -21.48
CA THR A 27 30.77 -8.93 -20.78
C THR A 27 30.16 -9.23 -19.42
N GLY A 28 29.71 -8.19 -18.68
CA GLY A 28 29.02 -8.35 -17.40
C GLY A 28 27.69 -9.10 -17.55
N ALA A 29 26.90 -8.76 -18.59
CA ALA A 29 25.66 -9.48 -18.90
C ALA A 29 25.93 -10.95 -19.32
N ALA A 30 26.99 -11.20 -20.10
CA ALA A 30 27.38 -12.54 -20.51
C ALA A 30 27.72 -13.43 -19.32
N SER A 31 28.45 -12.91 -18.35
CA SER A 31 28.76 -13.64 -17.10
C SER A 31 27.52 -13.93 -16.30
N GLU A 32 26.58 -13.00 -16.19
CA GLU A 32 25.34 -13.16 -15.44
C GLU A 32 24.38 -14.19 -16.08
N LEU A 33 24.30 -14.15 -17.42
CA LEU A 33 23.42 -15.04 -18.19
C LEU A 33 24.06 -16.39 -18.55
N PHE A 34 25.29 -16.64 -18.12
CA PHE A 34 26.07 -17.85 -18.39
C PHE A 34 26.23 -18.14 -19.89
N VAL A 35 26.47 -17.10 -20.69
CA VAL A 35 26.65 -17.18 -22.15
C VAL A 35 27.95 -16.45 -22.60
N SER A 36 28.29 -16.55 -23.89
CA SER A 36 29.40 -15.75 -24.43
C SER A 36 29.02 -14.29 -24.68
N GLN A 37 29.98 -13.40 -24.59
CA GLN A 37 29.79 -11.97 -24.92
C GLN A 37 29.31 -11.77 -26.37
N THR A 38 29.75 -12.62 -27.28
CA THR A 38 29.28 -12.63 -28.70
C THR A 38 27.80 -12.98 -28.81
N ALA A 39 27.31 -13.90 -27.98
CA ALA A 39 25.86 -14.21 -27.91
C ALA A 39 25.04 -13.02 -27.45
N VAL A 40 25.48 -12.34 -26.37
CA VAL A 40 24.83 -11.10 -25.90
C VAL A 40 24.79 -10.05 -27.01
N SER A 41 25.95 -9.75 -27.62
CA SER A 41 26.03 -8.75 -28.69
C SER A 41 25.13 -9.07 -29.87
N LYS A 42 25.05 -10.34 -30.26
CA LYS A 42 24.17 -10.80 -31.37
C LYS A 42 22.68 -10.61 -31.00
N ARG A 43 22.28 -10.95 -29.76
CA ARG A 43 20.89 -10.80 -29.31
C ARG A 43 20.47 -9.34 -29.23
N ILE A 44 21.35 -8.48 -28.74
CA ILE A 44 21.10 -7.03 -28.70
C ILE A 44 20.94 -6.48 -30.12
N HIS A 45 21.83 -6.85 -31.02
CA HIS A 45 21.75 -6.40 -32.43
C HIS A 45 20.43 -6.85 -33.10
N GLN A 46 20.01 -8.11 -32.89
CA GLN A 46 18.71 -8.62 -33.38
C GLN A 46 17.52 -7.84 -32.80
N LEU A 47 17.61 -7.42 -31.53
CA LEU A 47 16.57 -6.59 -30.89
C LEU A 47 16.53 -5.18 -31.50
N GLU A 48 17.69 -4.57 -31.71
CA GLU A 48 17.80 -3.25 -32.33
C GLU A 48 17.31 -3.27 -33.79
N GLU A 49 17.64 -4.33 -34.56
CA GLU A 49 17.10 -4.55 -35.91
C GLU A 49 15.57 -4.72 -35.91
N TYR A 50 15.03 -5.51 -34.98
CA TYR A 50 13.58 -5.70 -34.85
C TYR A 50 12.84 -4.39 -34.54
N LEU A 51 13.43 -3.55 -33.68
CA LEU A 51 12.85 -2.27 -33.29
C LEU A 51 13.15 -1.14 -34.29
N GLY A 52 14.16 -1.30 -35.15
CA GLY A 52 14.61 -0.26 -36.07
C GLY A 52 15.33 0.91 -35.39
N ILE A 53 15.80 0.75 -34.14
CA ILE A 53 16.42 1.78 -33.34
C ILE A 53 17.65 1.24 -32.59
N GLN A 54 18.62 2.09 -32.30
CA GLN A 54 19.75 1.75 -31.44
C GLN A 54 19.39 1.97 -29.98
N LEU A 55 19.63 0.96 -29.16
CA LEU A 55 19.39 0.99 -27.73
C LEU A 55 20.67 1.32 -26.94
N PHE A 56 21.84 1.03 -27.53
CA PHE A 56 23.14 1.31 -26.93
C PHE A 56 23.98 2.23 -27.80
N ILE A 57 24.68 3.15 -27.13
CA ILE A 57 25.67 4.07 -27.72
C ILE A 57 27.04 3.64 -27.23
N ARG A 58 27.99 3.47 -28.17
CA ARG A 58 29.39 3.17 -27.86
C ARG A 58 30.23 4.42 -27.97
N ASN A 59 30.72 4.93 -26.86
CA ASN A 59 31.66 6.04 -26.82
C ASN A 59 33.06 5.51 -26.47
N GLY A 60 33.82 5.08 -27.48
CA GLY A 60 35.11 4.43 -27.28
C GLY A 60 34.97 3.12 -26.51
N ARG A 61 35.47 3.07 -25.26
CA ARG A 61 35.36 1.90 -24.37
C ARG A 61 34.12 1.90 -23.47
N ALA A 62 33.40 3.00 -23.39
CA ALA A 62 32.22 3.10 -22.55
C ALA A 62 30.95 2.70 -23.31
N LEU A 63 30.12 1.93 -22.66
CA LEU A 63 28.77 1.56 -23.14
C LEU A 63 27.74 2.41 -22.38
N SER A 64 26.85 3.08 -23.09
CA SER A 64 25.74 3.85 -22.51
C SER A 64 24.44 3.53 -23.23
N LEU A 65 23.31 3.85 -22.63
CA LEU A 65 21.99 3.70 -23.25
C LEU A 65 21.62 4.94 -24.07
N SER A 66 20.97 4.74 -25.21
CA SER A 66 20.20 5.80 -25.87
C SER A 66 19.00 6.22 -25.00
N ASP A 67 18.28 7.26 -25.39
CA ASP A 67 17.07 7.65 -24.67
C ASP A 67 15.96 6.63 -24.83
N GLU A 68 15.85 6.01 -26.00
CA GLU A 68 14.97 4.87 -26.25
C GLU A 68 15.40 3.64 -25.43
N GLY A 69 16.71 3.40 -25.30
CA GLY A 69 17.27 2.35 -24.47
C GLY A 69 16.93 2.53 -22.99
N LYS A 70 17.00 3.76 -22.47
CA LYS A 70 16.57 4.04 -21.08
C LYS A 70 15.09 3.75 -20.87
N GLN A 71 14.24 4.21 -21.78
CA GLN A 71 12.79 3.96 -21.70
C GLN A 71 12.45 2.47 -21.77
N LEU A 72 13.11 1.73 -22.67
CA LEU A 72 12.88 0.29 -22.82
C LEU A 72 13.38 -0.48 -21.59
N ARG A 73 14.54 -0.08 -21.00
CA ARG A 73 15.09 -0.71 -19.79
C ARG A 73 14.07 -0.73 -18.65
N ASP A 74 13.51 0.43 -18.32
CA ASP A 74 12.61 0.54 -17.16
C ASP A 74 11.34 -0.30 -17.37
N LYS A 75 10.78 -0.28 -18.58
CA LYS A 75 9.61 -1.07 -18.92
C LYS A 75 9.90 -2.58 -19.03
N SER A 76 11.08 -2.95 -19.54
CA SER A 76 11.47 -4.37 -19.64
C SER A 76 11.75 -4.97 -18.27
N ALA A 77 12.43 -4.24 -17.39
CA ALA A 77 12.67 -4.68 -16.02
C ALA A 77 11.34 -4.98 -15.32
N MET A 78 10.40 -4.01 -15.30
CA MET A 78 9.07 -4.20 -14.69
C MET A 78 8.30 -5.41 -15.28
N ALA A 79 8.37 -5.60 -16.58
CA ALA A 79 7.67 -6.71 -17.24
C ALA A 79 8.30 -8.07 -16.89
N LEU A 80 9.64 -8.16 -16.85
CA LEU A 80 10.37 -9.38 -16.49
C LEU A 80 10.18 -9.71 -15.01
N ASP A 81 10.26 -8.73 -14.12
CA ASP A 81 9.97 -8.90 -12.68
C ASP A 81 8.54 -9.43 -12.47
N TYR A 82 7.57 -8.89 -13.22
CA TYR A 82 6.19 -9.37 -13.17
C TYR A 82 6.06 -10.83 -13.64
N LEU A 83 6.72 -11.21 -14.74
CA LEU A 83 6.73 -12.58 -15.23
C LEU A 83 7.45 -13.53 -14.25
N GLU A 84 8.57 -13.10 -13.66
CA GLU A 84 9.30 -13.87 -12.67
C GLU A 84 8.42 -14.10 -11.43
N SER A 85 7.78 -13.06 -10.91
CA SER A 85 6.87 -13.18 -9.77
C SER A 85 5.71 -14.14 -10.07
N ALA A 86 5.13 -14.08 -11.29
CA ALA A 86 4.07 -15.00 -11.71
C ALA A 86 4.54 -16.46 -11.78
N VAL A 87 5.75 -16.72 -12.27
CA VAL A 87 6.35 -18.06 -12.30
C VAL A 87 6.66 -18.55 -10.89
N LEU A 88 7.25 -17.68 -10.06
CA LEU A 88 7.54 -17.99 -8.66
C LEU A 88 6.26 -18.27 -7.87
N SER A 89 5.17 -17.54 -8.12
CA SER A 89 3.88 -17.76 -7.46
C SER A 89 3.27 -19.14 -7.79
N ILE A 90 3.44 -19.60 -9.03
CA ILE A 90 3.02 -20.94 -9.45
C ILE A 90 3.90 -22.01 -8.80
N SER A 91 5.20 -21.76 -8.73
CA SER A 91 6.17 -22.65 -8.09
C SER A 91 6.01 -22.69 -6.57
N ALA A 92 5.70 -21.55 -5.96
CA ALA A 92 5.47 -21.36 -4.53
C ALA A 92 4.12 -21.93 -4.03
N ARG A 93 3.25 -22.45 -4.90
CA ARG A 93 2.06 -23.22 -4.49
C ARG A 93 2.36 -24.44 -3.59
N LYS A 94 3.65 -24.70 -3.31
CA LYS A 94 4.10 -25.58 -2.24
C LYS A 94 4.47 -24.83 -0.93
N SER A 95 4.36 -23.52 -0.87
CA SER A 95 4.56 -22.78 0.37
C SER A 95 3.30 -22.90 1.23
N GLU A 96 3.43 -23.49 2.41
CA GLU A 96 2.38 -23.60 3.44
C GLU A 96 1.99 -22.24 4.04
N ALA A 97 2.60 -21.14 3.58
CA ALA A 97 2.36 -19.80 4.11
C ALA A 97 1.14 -19.14 3.46
N VAL A 98 0.22 -18.66 4.29
CA VAL A 98 -0.93 -17.85 3.85
C VAL A 98 -0.45 -16.48 3.38
N ARG A 99 -0.86 -16.07 2.18
CA ARG A 99 -0.54 -14.75 1.63
C ARG A 99 -1.68 -13.77 1.89
N ILE A 100 -1.40 -12.73 2.65
CA ILE A 100 -2.35 -11.66 2.94
C ILE A 100 -1.78 -10.32 2.50
N ALA A 101 -2.62 -9.48 1.88
CA ALA A 101 -2.24 -8.15 1.42
C ALA A 101 -3.08 -7.07 2.09
N ALA A 102 -2.47 -5.93 2.37
CA ALA A 102 -3.15 -4.74 2.90
C ALA A 102 -2.36 -3.47 2.58
N ASN A 103 -3.01 -2.31 2.66
CA ASN A 103 -2.31 -1.03 2.57
C ASN A 103 -1.43 -0.77 3.81
N SER A 104 -0.56 0.23 3.73
CA SER A 104 0.40 0.54 4.79
C SER A 104 -0.27 0.87 6.13
N ALA A 105 -1.38 1.60 6.12
CA ALA A 105 -2.12 1.96 7.33
C ALA A 105 -2.72 0.73 8.02
N VAL A 106 -3.44 -0.09 7.28
CA VAL A 106 -4.02 -1.35 7.79
C VAL A 106 -2.93 -2.30 8.25
N SER A 107 -1.86 -2.45 7.46
CA SER A 107 -0.73 -3.33 7.79
C SER A 107 -0.08 -2.92 9.11
N MET A 108 0.17 -1.62 9.31
CA MET A 108 0.87 -1.10 10.48
C MET A 108 0.00 -1.13 11.73
N PHE A 109 -1.16 -0.49 11.66
CA PHE A 109 -1.95 -0.20 12.86
C PHE A 109 -2.91 -1.33 13.25
N TRP A 110 -3.37 -2.11 12.29
CA TRP A 110 -4.39 -3.13 12.59
C TRP A 110 -3.89 -4.56 12.38
N LEU A 111 -3.30 -4.86 11.22
CA LEU A 111 -3.02 -6.25 10.84
C LEU A 111 -1.78 -6.82 11.53
N SER A 112 -0.66 -6.09 11.55
CA SER A 112 0.59 -6.62 12.16
C SER A 112 0.47 -6.96 13.63
N PRO A 113 -0.20 -6.13 14.50
CA PRO A 113 -0.46 -6.53 15.88
C PRO A 113 -1.27 -7.82 15.99
N ARG A 114 -2.27 -8.02 15.11
CA ARG A 114 -3.11 -9.23 15.08
C ARG A 114 -2.39 -10.45 14.55
N LEU A 115 -1.56 -10.29 13.53
CA LEU A 115 -0.69 -11.38 13.05
C LEU A 115 0.30 -11.84 14.13
N LYS A 116 0.81 -10.92 14.94
CA LYS A 116 1.63 -11.28 16.11
C LYS A 116 0.84 -12.13 17.10
N LEU A 117 -0.38 -11.77 17.43
CA LEU A 117 -1.27 -12.55 18.32
C LEU A 117 -1.64 -13.91 17.69
N PHE A 118 -1.93 -13.92 16.37
CA PHE A 118 -2.19 -15.15 15.65
C PHE A 118 -1.01 -16.11 15.70
N GLY A 119 0.21 -15.60 15.53
CA GLY A 119 1.44 -16.40 15.62
C GLY A 119 1.71 -17.02 17.00
N LEU A 120 1.04 -16.53 18.05
CA LEU A 120 1.10 -17.09 19.42
C LEU A 120 -0.05 -18.07 19.71
N SER A 121 -0.99 -18.22 18.80
CA SER A 121 -2.15 -19.13 18.98
C SER A 121 -1.81 -20.57 18.58
N ASP A 122 -2.61 -21.53 19.09
CA ASP A 122 -2.49 -22.95 18.72
C ASP A 122 -2.77 -23.23 17.24
N ASN A 123 -3.41 -22.30 16.56
CA ASN A 123 -3.75 -22.36 15.13
C ASN A 123 -2.74 -21.60 14.25
N ALA A 124 -1.58 -21.21 14.79
CA ALA A 124 -0.56 -20.45 14.07
C ALA A 124 -0.10 -21.17 12.80
N CYS A 125 -0.01 -20.45 11.73
CA CYS A 125 0.62 -20.88 10.49
C CYS A 125 1.55 -19.79 9.97
N SER A 126 2.38 -20.13 8.99
CA SER A 126 3.23 -19.15 8.34
C SER A 126 2.35 -18.16 7.55
N VAL A 127 2.61 -16.87 7.69
CA VAL A 127 1.86 -15.80 7.00
C VAL A 127 2.85 -14.87 6.30
N ASN A 128 2.63 -14.64 5.02
CA ASN A 128 3.31 -13.65 4.21
C ASN A 128 2.42 -12.40 4.08
N LEU A 129 2.84 -11.29 4.69
CA LEU A 129 2.18 -10.01 4.57
C LEU A 129 2.80 -9.20 3.43
N MET A 130 1.99 -8.89 2.41
CA MET A 130 2.32 -7.92 1.38
C MET A 130 1.71 -6.56 1.72
N THR A 131 2.49 -5.50 1.63
CA THR A 131 2.04 -4.13 1.88
C THR A 131 2.28 -3.25 0.67
N SER A 132 1.22 -2.62 0.15
CA SER A 132 1.30 -1.63 -0.92
C SER A 132 0.18 -0.59 -0.78
N ASP A 133 0.48 0.68 -1.07
CA ASP A 133 -0.53 1.73 -1.15
C ASP A 133 -1.12 1.87 -2.56
N ILE A 134 -0.70 1.04 -3.49
CA ILE A 134 -1.25 0.92 -4.84
C ILE A 134 -2.32 -0.18 -4.82
N THR A 135 -3.57 0.19 -5.03
CA THR A 135 -4.71 -0.74 -4.93
C THR A 135 -4.60 -1.93 -5.88
N SER A 136 -4.08 -1.74 -7.10
CA SER A 136 -3.89 -2.84 -8.07
C SER A 136 -2.91 -3.91 -7.60
N ASP A 137 -1.95 -3.57 -6.76
CA ASP A 137 -0.99 -4.53 -6.21
C ASP A 137 -1.65 -5.42 -5.15
N LEU A 138 -2.64 -4.88 -4.43
CA LEU A 138 -3.36 -5.60 -3.40
C LEU A 138 -4.38 -6.58 -3.99
N ILE A 139 -5.06 -6.16 -5.08
CA ILE A 139 -6.16 -6.90 -5.70
C ILE A 139 -5.58 -7.85 -6.75
N THR A 140 -4.96 -8.92 -6.30
CA THR A 140 -4.42 -9.98 -7.17
C THR A 140 -4.94 -11.36 -6.73
N ILE A 141 -5.11 -12.26 -7.69
CA ILE A 141 -5.51 -13.66 -7.41
C ILE A 141 -4.40 -14.47 -6.73
N GLU A 142 -3.23 -13.88 -6.57
CA GLU A 142 -2.06 -14.49 -5.92
C GLU A 142 -2.14 -14.36 -4.39
N ASN A 143 -2.89 -13.35 -3.90
CA ASN A 143 -3.18 -13.21 -2.49
C ASN A 143 -4.33 -14.13 -2.09
N ASP A 144 -4.14 -14.88 -1.01
CA ASP A 144 -5.20 -15.73 -0.46
C ASP A 144 -6.26 -14.87 0.23
N LEU A 145 -5.83 -13.80 0.90
CA LEU A 145 -6.66 -12.79 1.56
C LEU A 145 -6.16 -11.40 1.22
N THR A 146 -7.06 -10.44 1.09
CA THR A 146 -6.71 -9.03 0.92
C THR A 146 -7.60 -8.18 1.82
N ILE A 147 -7.03 -7.19 2.53
CA ILE A 147 -7.83 -6.21 3.26
C ILE A 147 -7.96 -4.95 2.43
N VAL A 148 -9.19 -4.62 2.09
CA VAL A 148 -9.53 -3.47 1.24
C VAL A 148 -10.46 -2.51 1.97
N TYR A 149 -10.33 -1.22 1.63
CA TYR A 149 -11.26 -0.17 2.04
C TYR A 149 -12.27 0.07 0.92
N GLY A 150 -13.54 0.10 1.24
CA GLY A 150 -14.60 0.31 0.26
C GLY A 150 -16.00 0.09 0.80
N ASP A 151 -16.93 -0.18 -0.09
CA ASP A 151 -18.35 -0.44 0.20
C ASP A 151 -18.68 -1.96 0.25
N GLY A 152 -17.67 -2.82 0.13
CA GLY A 152 -17.83 -4.27 0.09
C GLY A 152 -18.02 -4.83 -1.33
N THR A 153 -17.95 -4.00 -2.36
CA THR A 153 -18.07 -4.44 -3.75
C THR A 153 -16.71 -4.45 -4.42
N LEU A 154 -16.19 -5.63 -4.74
CA LEU A 154 -14.91 -5.80 -5.43
C LEU A 154 -15.07 -6.86 -6.53
N PRO A 155 -15.01 -6.50 -7.83
CA PRO A 155 -15.19 -7.45 -8.92
C PRO A 155 -14.23 -8.64 -8.86
N GLY A 156 -14.78 -9.88 -8.88
CA GLY A 156 -14.02 -11.12 -8.83
C GLY A 156 -13.58 -11.55 -7.42
N PHE A 157 -14.10 -10.88 -6.38
CA PHE A 157 -13.80 -11.20 -4.98
C PHE A 157 -15.07 -11.25 -4.14
N ASP A 158 -15.11 -12.16 -3.19
CA ASP A 158 -16.06 -12.16 -2.08
C ASP A 158 -15.51 -11.30 -0.95
N CYS A 159 -16.32 -10.38 -0.41
CA CYS A 159 -15.92 -9.41 0.61
C CYS A 159 -16.74 -9.59 1.88
N ILE A 160 -16.07 -9.63 3.03
CA ILE A 160 -16.73 -9.67 4.35
C ILE A 160 -16.24 -8.49 5.17
N LEU A 161 -17.20 -7.73 5.73
CA LEU A 161 -16.89 -6.57 6.56
C LEU A 161 -16.12 -7.00 7.81
N LEU A 162 -14.96 -6.38 8.03
CA LEU A 162 -14.20 -6.47 9.27
C LEU A 162 -14.67 -5.43 10.27
N PHE A 163 -14.72 -4.16 9.83
CA PHE A 163 -15.21 -3.05 10.66
C PHE A 163 -15.54 -1.81 9.81
N PRO A 164 -16.49 -0.99 10.28
CA PRO A 164 -16.83 0.26 9.63
C PRO A 164 -15.73 1.30 9.82
N GLU A 165 -15.66 2.29 8.94
CA GLU A 165 -14.77 3.44 9.12
C GLU A 165 -15.43 4.49 10.01
N GLN A 166 -14.68 4.89 11.06
CA GLN A 166 -15.06 5.95 11.98
C GLN A 166 -13.91 6.92 12.15
N LEU A 167 -14.13 8.18 11.80
CA LEU A 167 -13.10 9.22 11.80
C LEU A 167 -13.41 10.28 12.85
N ALA A 168 -12.45 10.53 13.70
CA ALA A 168 -12.51 11.59 14.70
C ALA A 168 -11.19 12.37 14.79
N PRO A 169 -11.20 13.64 15.21
CA PRO A 169 -10.00 14.39 15.53
C PRO A 169 -9.23 13.76 16.69
N VAL A 170 -7.93 13.50 16.46
CA VAL A 170 -7.01 12.92 17.45
C VAL A 170 -5.69 13.69 17.46
N ALA A 171 -5.06 13.76 18.63
CA ALA A 171 -3.76 14.40 18.83
C ALA A 171 -3.00 13.71 19.96
N ALA A 172 -1.71 14.02 20.12
CA ALA A 172 -0.97 13.66 21.33
C ALA A 172 -1.61 14.31 22.57
N PRO A 173 -1.57 13.65 23.75
CA PRO A 173 -2.12 14.19 25.01
C PRO A 173 -1.63 15.60 25.31
N LYS A 174 -0.37 15.89 25.04
CA LYS A 174 0.25 17.21 25.23
C LYS A 174 -0.51 18.33 24.52
N ILE A 175 -0.93 18.10 23.27
CA ILE A 175 -1.72 19.09 22.50
C ILE A 175 -3.08 19.33 23.17
N ALA A 176 -3.75 18.25 23.60
CA ALA A 176 -5.04 18.35 24.28
C ALA A 176 -4.94 19.14 25.61
N GLU A 177 -3.86 18.92 26.36
CA GLU A 177 -3.57 19.65 27.63
C GLU A 177 -3.26 21.10 27.35
N GLU A 178 -2.36 21.43 26.42
CA GLU A 178 -1.98 22.81 26.09
C GLU A 178 -3.18 23.62 25.61
N LEU A 179 -4.09 23.03 24.87
CA LEU A 179 -5.30 23.66 24.36
C LEU A 179 -6.49 23.59 25.34
N GLN A 180 -6.34 22.89 26.48
CA GLN A 180 -7.38 22.69 27.51
C GLN A 180 -8.67 22.05 26.97
N ILE A 181 -8.56 21.22 25.92
CA ILE A 181 -9.72 20.67 25.20
C ILE A 181 -10.49 19.65 26.06
N ASN A 182 -9.82 18.92 26.95
CA ASN A 182 -10.44 17.83 27.71
C ASN A 182 -11.24 18.29 28.96
N THR A 183 -11.22 19.55 29.30
CA THR A 183 -11.80 20.02 30.58
C THR A 183 -13.12 20.77 30.43
N ASN A 184 -13.25 21.67 29.46
CA ASN A 184 -14.49 22.45 29.24
C ASN A 184 -14.47 23.22 27.90
N ARG A 185 -13.50 22.96 27.02
CA ARG A 185 -13.32 23.76 25.80
C ARG A 185 -13.53 22.88 24.57
N ASP A 186 -14.40 23.31 23.65
CA ASP A 186 -14.56 22.68 22.37
C ASP A 186 -13.39 23.05 21.45
N LEU A 187 -12.82 22.05 20.77
CA LEU A 187 -11.75 22.23 19.79
C LEU A 187 -12.09 23.32 18.75
N PHE A 188 -13.32 23.35 18.27
CA PHE A 188 -13.73 24.25 17.20
C PHE A 188 -14.08 25.68 17.71
N SER A 189 -14.06 25.90 19.02
CA SER A 189 -14.20 27.23 19.64
C SER A 189 -12.89 28.01 19.82
N LEU A 190 -11.75 27.43 19.37
CA LEU A 190 -10.43 28.04 19.49
C LEU A 190 -10.31 29.33 18.66
N HIS A 191 -9.69 30.35 19.24
CA HIS A 191 -9.32 31.58 18.52
C HIS A 191 -8.26 31.25 17.45
N ILE A 192 -8.23 32.05 16.37
CA ILE A 192 -7.38 31.79 15.21
C ILE A 192 -5.89 31.64 15.58
N GLU A 193 -5.42 32.38 16.60
CA GLU A 193 -4.03 32.35 17.07
C GLU A 193 -3.68 31.10 17.87
N GLU A 194 -4.69 30.36 18.35
CA GLU A 194 -4.53 29.15 19.14
C GLU A 194 -4.71 27.86 18.30
N ARG A 195 -5.13 28.01 17.05
CA ARG A 195 -5.45 26.85 16.19
C ARG A 195 -4.20 26.05 15.85
N PRO A 196 -4.12 24.78 16.24
CA PRO A 196 -3.01 23.92 15.84
C PRO A 196 -3.10 23.55 14.37
N ASN A 197 -2.00 23.02 13.82
CA ASN A 197 -2.00 22.50 12.48
C ASN A 197 -2.97 21.31 12.32
N LEU A 198 -3.75 21.31 11.28
CA LEU A 198 -4.46 20.13 10.82
C LEU A 198 -3.53 19.30 9.95
N LEU A 199 -3.19 18.11 10.41
CA LEU A 199 -2.37 17.16 9.64
C LEU A 199 -3.28 16.48 8.62
N ASN A 200 -3.12 16.86 7.37
CA ASN A 200 -3.96 16.39 6.29
C ASN A 200 -3.25 15.35 5.43
N TYR A 201 -4.00 14.42 4.90
CA TYR A 201 -3.48 13.35 4.08
C TYR A 201 -3.78 13.62 2.61
N SER A 202 -2.73 13.65 1.78
CA SER A 202 -2.79 14.16 0.40
C SER A 202 -3.38 13.19 -0.63
N ARG A 203 -3.87 12.01 -0.24
CA ARG A 203 -4.46 11.07 -1.20
C ARG A 203 -5.77 11.64 -1.73
N VAL A 204 -5.78 11.92 -3.03
CA VAL A 204 -6.95 12.41 -3.74
C VAL A 204 -7.69 11.21 -4.33
N GLY A 205 -8.94 11.03 -3.95
CA GLY A 205 -9.84 10.03 -4.51
C GLY A 205 -11.25 10.23 -3.97
N PRO A 206 -12.30 9.84 -4.71
CA PRO A 206 -13.70 10.07 -4.30
C PRO A 206 -14.07 9.37 -2.98
N ASP A 207 -13.20 8.52 -2.49
CA ASP A 207 -13.46 7.63 -1.37
C ASP A 207 -12.75 8.02 -0.07
N TRP A 208 -11.85 9.02 -0.12
CA TRP A 208 -11.05 9.40 1.04
C TRP A 208 -11.61 10.62 1.72
N ILE A 209 -11.78 10.53 3.05
CA ILE A 209 -12.27 11.61 3.90
C ILE A 209 -11.06 12.37 4.43
N ASN A 210 -10.86 13.58 3.92
CA ASN A 210 -9.90 14.55 4.43
C ASN A 210 -10.60 15.55 5.37
N TRP A 211 -9.86 16.54 5.89
CA TRP A 211 -10.42 17.55 6.77
C TRP A 211 -11.53 18.39 6.13
N GLU A 212 -11.46 18.67 4.84
CA GLU A 212 -12.48 19.41 4.12
C GLU A 212 -13.79 18.61 4.05
N VAL A 213 -13.74 17.35 3.63
CA VAL A 213 -14.90 16.45 3.56
C VAL A 213 -15.47 16.21 4.96
N TRP A 214 -14.63 15.99 5.94
CA TRP A 214 -15.04 15.79 7.32
C TRP A 214 -15.72 17.03 7.89
N GLY A 215 -15.11 18.23 7.76
CA GLY A 215 -15.66 19.49 8.21
C GLY A 215 -17.01 19.82 7.56
N HIS A 216 -17.13 19.58 6.26
CA HIS A 216 -18.41 19.74 5.57
C HIS A 216 -19.49 18.81 6.15
N SER A 217 -19.14 17.53 6.36
CA SER A 217 -20.06 16.54 6.92
C SER A 217 -20.46 16.84 8.36
N MET A 218 -19.57 17.45 9.15
CA MET A 218 -19.82 17.87 10.54
C MET A 218 -20.40 19.27 10.64
N GLN A 219 -20.64 19.97 9.53
CA GLN A 219 -21.15 21.34 9.46
C GLN A 219 -20.22 22.36 10.17
N ILE A 220 -18.91 22.21 10.00
CA ILE A 220 -17.86 23.08 10.53
C ILE A 220 -17.08 23.71 9.37
N PRO A 221 -17.65 24.70 8.68
CA PRO A 221 -17.01 25.32 7.50
C PRO A 221 -15.71 26.06 7.84
N GLU A 222 -15.55 26.51 9.09
CA GLU A 222 -14.39 27.26 9.57
C GLU A 222 -13.09 26.44 9.54
N LEU A 223 -13.16 25.11 9.35
CA LEU A 223 -11.98 24.26 9.22
C LEU A 223 -11.17 24.59 7.96
N SER A 224 -11.76 25.18 6.94
CA SER A 224 -11.03 25.67 5.75
C SER A 224 -9.97 26.73 6.09
N ASP A 225 -10.18 27.48 7.16
CA ASP A 225 -9.33 28.59 7.58
C ASP A 225 -8.23 28.16 8.59
N TRP A 226 -8.16 26.85 8.92
CA TRP A 226 -7.15 26.33 9.81
C TRP A 226 -5.83 26.08 9.08
N PRO A 227 -4.68 26.29 9.75
CA PRO A 227 -3.40 25.93 9.17
C PRO A 227 -3.33 24.43 8.88
N GLN A 228 -2.91 24.07 7.67
CA GLN A 228 -2.86 22.68 7.25
C GLN A 228 -1.44 22.25 6.87
N VAL A 229 -1.09 21.04 7.25
CA VAL A 229 0.16 20.40 6.86
C VAL A 229 -0.15 19.13 6.11
N MET A 230 0.32 19.09 4.86
CA MET A 230 0.09 17.94 3.96
C MET A 230 1.09 16.83 4.20
N CYS A 231 0.59 15.64 4.49
CA CYS A 231 1.34 14.41 4.66
C CYS A 231 1.16 13.48 3.45
N LYS A 232 2.19 12.74 3.07
CA LYS A 232 2.14 11.85 1.91
C LYS A 232 1.35 10.56 2.15
N THR A 233 1.37 10.04 3.38
CA THR A 233 0.72 8.78 3.76
C THR A 233 -0.05 8.95 5.05
N TYR A 234 -1.08 8.13 5.26
CA TYR A 234 -1.84 8.12 6.50
C TYR A 234 -0.96 7.73 7.70
N THR A 235 -0.05 6.78 7.52
CA THR A 235 0.91 6.37 8.56
C THR A 235 1.79 7.54 9.02
N HIS A 236 2.24 8.37 8.08
CA HIS A 236 3.01 9.58 8.40
C HIS A 236 2.14 10.64 9.10
N THR A 237 0.87 10.79 8.70
CA THR A 237 -0.08 11.71 9.35
C THR A 237 -0.26 11.34 10.83
N ILE A 238 -0.52 10.07 11.12
CA ILE A 238 -0.69 9.57 12.49
C ILE A 238 0.61 9.66 13.29
N GLY A 239 1.76 9.31 12.69
CA GLY A 239 3.07 9.45 13.33
C GLY A 239 3.34 10.89 13.81
N ARG A 240 3.09 11.88 12.95
CA ARG A 240 3.23 13.30 13.31
C ARG A 240 2.25 13.75 14.39
N ALA A 241 1.03 13.21 14.40
CA ALA A 241 0.07 13.49 15.46
C ALA A 241 0.57 12.94 16.80
N ILE A 242 1.16 11.74 16.83
CA ILE A 242 1.80 11.16 18.04
C ILE A 242 2.97 12.02 18.51
N GLU A 243 3.76 12.57 17.60
CA GLU A 243 4.88 13.48 17.91
C GLU A 243 4.41 14.87 18.39
N GLY A 244 3.10 15.15 18.39
CA GLY A 244 2.52 16.41 18.84
C GLY A 244 2.70 17.57 17.86
N GLU A 245 2.77 17.29 16.55
CA GLU A 245 2.92 18.32 15.53
C GLU A 245 1.58 18.91 15.05
N GLY A 246 0.46 18.37 15.53
CA GLY A 246 -0.88 18.84 15.19
C GLY A 246 -1.97 17.82 15.44
N ILE A 247 -3.13 18.07 14.86
CA ILE A 247 -4.33 17.23 14.97
C ILE A 247 -4.54 16.47 13.67
N ALA A 248 -4.75 15.15 13.73
CA ALA A 248 -5.07 14.30 12.61
C ALA A 248 -6.53 13.83 12.65
N LEU A 249 -7.08 13.44 11.48
CA LEU A 249 -8.28 12.61 11.43
C LEU A 249 -7.87 11.15 11.64
N GLY A 250 -8.16 10.63 12.82
CA GLY A 250 -7.87 9.27 13.21
C GLY A 250 -8.99 8.32 12.79
N SER A 251 -8.65 7.25 12.05
CA SER A 251 -9.51 6.09 11.85
C SER A 251 -9.55 5.29 13.15
N LEU A 252 -10.57 5.50 13.96
CA LEU A 252 -10.65 4.97 15.32
C LEU A 252 -10.50 3.44 15.38
N SER A 253 -10.97 2.75 14.34
CA SER A 253 -10.85 1.31 14.22
C SER A 253 -9.42 0.84 13.93
N LEU A 254 -8.61 1.65 13.26
CA LEU A 254 -7.21 1.32 12.98
C LEU A 254 -6.30 1.63 14.16
N ILE A 255 -6.44 2.83 14.76
CA ILE A 255 -5.51 3.38 15.77
C ILE A 255 -5.94 3.09 17.21
N GLN A 256 -6.65 1.98 17.44
CA GLN A 256 -7.12 1.62 18.79
C GLN A 256 -5.98 1.42 19.79
N ASP A 257 -4.88 0.85 19.35
CA ASP A 257 -3.75 0.56 20.23
C ASP A 257 -3.03 1.84 20.63
N GLU A 258 -2.95 2.84 19.73
CA GLU A 258 -2.41 4.17 20.00
C GLU A 258 -3.29 4.95 20.97
N ILE A 259 -4.61 4.79 20.90
CA ILE A 259 -5.56 5.41 21.85
C ILE A 259 -5.49 4.69 23.20
N LYS A 260 -5.46 3.35 23.24
CA LYS A 260 -5.39 2.59 24.49
C LYS A 260 -4.07 2.80 25.24
N SER A 261 -2.98 3.01 24.50
CA SER A 261 -1.66 3.31 25.08
C SER A 261 -1.44 4.80 25.37
N GLU A 262 -2.49 5.63 25.21
CA GLU A 262 -2.46 7.07 25.43
C GLU A 262 -1.41 7.82 24.60
N GLN A 263 -0.96 7.24 23.47
CA GLN A 263 -0.13 7.95 22.50
C GLN A 263 -0.96 8.99 21.75
N LEU A 264 -2.24 8.69 21.54
CA LEU A 264 -3.21 9.61 20.98
C LEU A 264 -4.46 9.68 21.87
N VAL A 265 -5.06 10.84 21.93
CA VAL A 265 -6.36 11.09 22.56
C VAL A 265 -7.32 11.72 21.58
N ARG A 266 -8.61 11.46 21.74
CA ARG A 266 -9.64 12.17 21.01
C ARG A 266 -9.74 13.61 21.53
N VAL A 267 -9.69 14.57 20.62
CA VAL A 267 -9.76 16.00 20.93
C VAL A 267 -11.10 16.64 20.54
N SER A 268 -12.06 15.81 20.14
CA SER A 268 -13.45 16.20 19.89
C SER A 268 -14.39 14.99 20.08
N PRO A 269 -15.60 15.19 20.59
CA PRO A 269 -16.62 14.14 20.65
C PRO A 269 -17.20 13.79 19.27
N LEU A 270 -16.99 14.66 18.28
CA LEU A 270 -17.55 14.47 16.94
C LEU A 270 -16.87 13.30 16.23
N THR A 271 -17.68 12.42 15.69
CA THR A 271 -17.23 11.25 14.93
C THR A 271 -18.03 11.12 13.66
N LEU A 272 -17.35 11.05 12.53
CA LEU A 272 -17.96 10.74 11.25
C LEU A 272 -17.92 9.23 11.03
N THR A 273 -19.08 8.58 10.98
CA THR A 273 -19.21 7.20 10.54
C THR A 273 -19.43 7.19 9.03
N SER A 274 -18.51 6.59 8.30
CA SER A 274 -18.61 6.42 6.85
C SER A 274 -19.57 5.30 6.49
N THR A 275 -20.18 5.38 5.31
CA THR A 275 -20.89 4.25 4.69
C THR A 275 -19.94 3.15 4.19
N LYS A 276 -18.62 3.43 4.18
CA LYS A 276 -17.56 2.50 3.80
C LYS A 276 -16.89 1.93 5.03
N GLY A 277 -16.12 0.86 4.81
CA GLY A 277 -15.39 0.17 5.87
C GLY A 277 -14.22 -0.63 5.33
N TYR A 278 -13.63 -1.41 6.19
CA TYR A 278 -12.56 -2.33 5.85
C TYR A 278 -13.12 -3.74 5.73
N TYR A 279 -12.78 -4.38 4.63
CA TYR A 279 -13.28 -5.71 4.28
C TYR A 279 -12.09 -6.67 4.09
N VAL A 280 -12.24 -7.90 4.57
CA VAL A 280 -11.39 -8.99 4.12
C VAL A 280 -12.01 -9.57 2.85
N ALA A 281 -11.21 -9.62 1.79
CA ALA A 281 -11.60 -10.12 0.47
C ALA A 281 -10.78 -11.35 0.11
N TYR A 282 -11.39 -12.29 -0.60
CA TYR A 282 -10.74 -13.46 -1.19
C TYR A 282 -11.33 -13.72 -2.59
N PRO A 283 -10.60 -14.39 -3.50
CA PRO A 283 -11.06 -14.61 -4.87
C PRO A 283 -12.42 -15.33 -4.91
N GLU A 284 -13.35 -14.82 -5.71
CA GLU A 284 -14.70 -15.35 -5.88
C GLU A 284 -14.70 -16.85 -6.18
N GLY A 285 -15.57 -17.60 -5.53
CA GLY A 285 -15.66 -19.05 -5.66
C GLY A 285 -14.53 -19.86 -4.98
N LYS A 286 -13.60 -19.20 -4.28
CA LYS A 286 -12.52 -19.85 -3.54
C LYS A 286 -12.68 -19.63 -2.03
N GLN A 287 -13.68 -20.29 -1.43
CA GLN A 287 -13.88 -20.23 0.00
C GLN A 287 -12.59 -20.55 0.78
N PRO A 288 -12.19 -19.74 1.79
CA PRO A 288 -11.02 -20.00 2.61
C PRO A 288 -11.07 -21.40 3.24
N GLN A 289 -9.98 -22.16 3.11
CA GLN A 289 -9.84 -23.52 3.62
C GLN A 289 -8.49 -23.71 4.31
N GLY A 290 -8.37 -24.72 5.17
CA GLY A 290 -7.12 -25.05 5.86
C GLY A 290 -6.52 -23.85 6.62
N ALA A 291 -5.24 -23.57 6.42
CA ALA A 291 -4.52 -22.48 7.07
C ALA A 291 -5.12 -21.10 6.75
N ILE A 292 -5.61 -20.89 5.52
CA ILE A 292 -6.27 -19.64 5.11
C ILE A 292 -7.51 -19.39 5.95
N LYS A 293 -8.31 -20.45 6.18
CA LYS A 293 -9.53 -20.36 7.00
C LYS A 293 -9.20 -20.04 8.46
N LEU A 294 -8.16 -20.62 9.00
CA LEU A 294 -7.74 -20.33 10.39
C LEU A 294 -7.40 -18.86 10.59
N LEU A 295 -6.62 -18.28 9.68
CA LEU A 295 -6.30 -16.84 9.70
C LEU A 295 -7.54 -15.99 9.46
N PHE A 296 -8.36 -16.33 8.47
CA PHE A 296 -9.59 -15.63 8.15
C PHE A 296 -10.55 -15.57 9.34
N ASP A 297 -10.85 -16.73 9.97
CA ASP A 297 -11.73 -16.82 11.14
C ASP A 297 -11.15 -16.05 12.34
N PHE A 298 -9.80 -16.05 12.49
CA PHE A 298 -9.15 -15.28 13.53
C PHE A 298 -9.34 -13.77 13.32
N LEU A 299 -9.14 -13.26 12.11
CA LEU A 299 -9.31 -11.83 11.80
C LEU A 299 -10.76 -11.37 12.02
N LEU A 300 -11.75 -12.21 11.73
CA LEU A 300 -13.16 -11.91 11.97
C LEU A 300 -13.53 -11.88 13.47
N LYS A 301 -12.82 -12.64 14.32
CA LYS A 301 -13.07 -12.69 15.77
C LYS A 301 -12.52 -11.48 16.52
N TYR A 302 -11.56 -10.77 15.94
CA TYR A 302 -10.90 -9.62 16.56
C TYR A 302 -11.15 -8.34 15.78
N PRO A 303 -12.42 -8.00 15.47
CA PRO A 303 -12.72 -6.66 14.99
C PRO A 303 -12.29 -5.65 16.06
N PRO A 304 -12.00 -4.40 15.69
CA PRO A 304 -11.83 -3.33 16.66
C PRO A 304 -13.05 -3.32 17.59
N GLN A 305 -12.84 -3.34 18.89
CA GLN A 305 -13.94 -3.15 19.81
C GLN A 305 -14.46 -1.73 19.60
N ALA A 306 -15.75 -1.59 19.32
CA ALA A 306 -16.39 -0.29 19.33
C ALA A 306 -16.04 0.38 20.67
N SER A 307 -15.41 1.54 20.60
CA SER A 307 -15.15 2.33 21.81
C SER A 307 -16.50 2.79 22.35
N GLU A 308 -17.06 2.00 23.29
CA GLU A 308 -18.05 2.50 24.20
C GLU A 308 -17.34 3.45 25.17
N LYS A 309 -17.43 4.73 24.92
CA LYS A 309 -17.59 5.92 25.78
C LYS A 309 -17.03 7.16 25.10
#